data_df4cea2653424c3b8780c00bef82e891
#
_entry.id   df4cea2653424c3b8780c00bef82e891
#
_cell.length_a   1.000
_cell.length_b   1.000
_cell.length_c   1.000
_cell.angle_alpha   90.00
_cell.angle_beta   90.00
_cell.angle_gamma   90.00
#
_symmetry.space_group_name_H-M   'P 1'
#
loop_
_entity.id
_entity.type
_entity.pdbx_description
1 polymer ?
#
loop_
_entity_poly.entity_id
_entity_poly.type
_entity_poly.pdbx_seq_one_letter_code
_entity_poly.pdbx_strand_id
1 'polypeptide(L)'
;LYMYLKKKGYNDNELRETGLFTYDEKRGVTDKFWNRVMFPIMDANNRVIAFGGRVMGDAKPKYLNSPETKVFDKSRNLYGLNVARSSRKDYFLICEGYMDVISLHQAGFNNAVAALGTAFTQRHATLIKRYVKEVVLTFDSDEAGIKAALRAIPYLRDAGLAIKVLNMKPYKDPDEFIKALGREAYEERIKNATNFFI
;
A
#
# COMPACT_ATOMS: atom_id res chain seq x y z
N LEU A 1 24.09 -1.10 -7.67
CA LEU A 1 23.76 0.05 -6.80
C LEU A 1 24.78 0.21 -5.67
N TYR A 2 25.20 -0.88 -5.00
CA TYR A 2 26.15 -0.84 -3.88
C TYR A 2 27.43 -0.09 -4.23
N MET A 3 28.14 -0.49 -5.28
CA MET A 3 29.39 0.17 -5.72
C MET A 3 29.19 1.65 -6.08
N TYR A 4 28.05 2.01 -6.63
CA TYR A 4 27.71 3.39 -6.94
C TYR A 4 27.60 4.23 -5.67
N LEU A 5 26.89 3.74 -4.65
CA LEU A 5 26.72 4.46 -3.38
C LEU A 5 28.05 4.54 -2.60
N LYS A 6 28.89 3.49 -2.65
CA LYS A 6 30.25 3.54 -2.09
C LYS A 6 31.09 4.68 -2.72
N LYS A 7 31.03 4.82 -4.06
CA LYS A 7 31.70 5.93 -4.78
C LYS A 7 31.15 7.31 -4.42
N LYS A 8 29.88 7.39 -3.96
CA LYS A 8 29.26 8.62 -3.44
C LYS A 8 29.66 8.95 -2.01
N GLY A 9 30.46 8.11 -1.34
CA GLY A 9 30.99 8.34 0.00
C GLY A 9 30.22 7.68 1.14
N TYR A 10 29.14 6.92 0.84
CA TYR A 10 28.41 6.18 1.88
C TYR A 10 29.25 4.99 2.37
N ASN A 11 29.34 4.80 3.68
CA ASN A 11 30.05 3.68 4.28
C ASN A 11 29.16 2.44 4.43
N ASP A 12 29.76 1.29 4.75
CA ASP A 12 29.05 0.00 4.82
C ASP A 12 27.99 -0.06 5.92
N ASN A 13 28.22 0.63 7.05
CA ASN A 13 27.23 0.69 8.12
C ASN A 13 25.98 1.45 7.70
N GLU A 14 26.15 2.60 7.04
CA GLU A 14 25.02 3.35 6.46
C GLU A 14 24.25 2.51 5.44
N LEU A 15 24.98 1.83 4.53
CA LEU A 15 24.35 1.01 3.49
C LEU A 15 23.61 -0.19 4.06
N ARG A 16 24.09 -0.79 5.16
CA ARG A 16 23.36 -1.87 5.87
C ARG A 16 22.01 -1.42 6.40
N GLU A 17 21.92 -0.19 6.90
CA GLU A 17 20.72 0.38 7.49
C GLU A 17 19.64 0.76 6.44
N THR A 18 19.99 0.85 5.16
CA THR A 18 19.05 1.26 4.10
C THR A 18 18.01 0.19 3.73
N GLY A 19 18.30 -1.07 3.99
CA GLY A 19 17.48 -2.19 3.50
C GLY A 19 17.50 -2.39 1.98
N LEU A 20 18.43 -1.76 1.25
CA LEU A 20 18.58 -1.86 -0.21
C LEU A 20 19.41 -3.07 -0.65
N PHE A 21 20.12 -3.69 0.28
CA PHE A 21 21.09 -4.75 0.01
C PHE A 21 20.79 -6.01 0.83
N THR A 22 21.19 -7.14 0.27
CA THR A 22 21.25 -8.41 0.98
C THR A 22 22.72 -8.73 1.26
N TYR A 23 23.01 -9.16 2.47
CA TYR A 23 24.35 -9.51 2.94
C TYR A 23 24.40 -11.02 3.16
N ASP A 24 25.27 -11.69 2.44
CA ASP A 24 25.47 -13.14 2.52
C ASP A 24 26.96 -13.42 2.77
N GLU A 25 27.27 -14.31 3.71
CA GLU A 25 28.66 -14.61 4.07
C GLU A 25 29.48 -15.19 2.91
N LYS A 26 28.83 -15.92 2.00
CA LYS A 26 29.48 -16.57 0.86
C LYS A 26 29.48 -15.73 -0.40
N ARG A 27 28.38 -14.99 -0.63
CA ARG A 27 28.16 -14.22 -1.88
C ARG A 27 28.48 -12.73 -1.72
N GLY A 28 28.74 -12.28 -0.49
CA GLY A 28 28.99 -10.88 -0.20
C GLY A 28 27.72 -10.02 -0.26
N VAL A 29 27.85 -8.78 -0.71
CA VAL A 29 26.76 -7.80 -0.79
C VAL A 29 26.12 -7.84 -2.17
N THR A 30 24.81 -8.00 -2.23
CA THR A 30 24.02 -7.98 -3.47
C THR A 30 22.88 -6.99 -3.39
N ASP A 31 22.51 -6.42 -4.53
CA ASP A 31 21.36 -5.53 -4.64
C ASP A 31 20.07 -6.32 -4.40
N LYS A 32 19.24 -5.87 -3.44
CA LYS A 32 18.00 -6.57 -3.03
C LYS A 32 16.94 -6.55 -4.13
N PHE A 33 16.83 -5.45 -4.87
CA PHE A 33 15.77 -5.21 -5.85
C PHE A 33 16.22 -5.50 -7.29
N TRP A 34 16.91 -6.62 -7.48
CA TRP A 34 17.37 -7.03 -8.79
C TRP A 34 16.22 -7.24 -9.79
N ASN A 35 16.33 -6.66 -11.00
CA ASN A 35 15.40 -6.79 -12.12
C ASN A 35 13.92 -6.52 -11.74
N ARG A 36 13.68 -5.39 -11.08
CA ARG A 36 12.34 -4.97 -10.62
C ARG A 36 11.99 -3.56 -11.06
N VAL A 37 10.72 -3.36 -11.37
CA VAL A 37 10.16 -2.00 -11.41
C VAL A 37 10.04 -1.52 -9.97
N MET A 38 10.57 -0.32 -9.71
CA MET A 38 10.67 0.25 -8.37
C MET A 38 9.56 1.25 -8.10
N PHE A 39 8.96 1.13 -6.93
CA PHE A 39 7.92 2.01 -6.42
C PHE A 39 8.43 2.68 -5.13
N PRO A 40 8.70 4.00 -5.15
CA PRO A 40 9.07 4.69 -3.92
C PRO A 40 7.89 4.69 -2.94
N ILE A 41 8.19 4.39 -1.68
CA ILE A 41 7.24 4.48 -0.58
C ILE A 41 7.53 5.79 0.14
N MET A 42 6.50 6.65 0.21
CA MET A 42 6.60 7.99 0.77
C MET A 42 5.99 8.04 2.17
N ASP A 43 6.58 8.83 3.05
CA ASP A 43 5.89 9.26 4.27
C ASP A 43 4.82 10.33 3.95
N ALA A 44 4.04 10.72 4.96
CA ALA A 44 3.02 11.75 4.78
C ALA A 44 3.56 13.12 4.28
N ASN A 45 4.86 13.37 4.37
CA ASN A 45 5.52 14.60 3.95
C ASN A 45 6.23 14.51 2.60
N ASN A 46 5.93 13.50 1.79
CA ASN A 46 6.55 13.22 0.49
C ASN A 46 8.06 12.91 0.56
N ARG A 47 8.57 12.43 1.69
CA ARG A 47 9.94 11.93 1.78
C ARG A 47 9.95 10.45 1.48
N VAL A 48 10.87 10.00 0.62
CA VAL A 48 11.06 8.57 0.34
C VAL A 48 11.65 7.91 1.58
N ILE A 49 10.95 6.92 2.13
CA ILE A 49 11.34 6.18 3.34
C ILE A 49 11.62 4.70 3.07
N ALA A 50 11.17 4.18 1.93
CA ALA A 50 11.36 2.79 1.53
C ALA A 50 11.06 2.61 0.03
N PHE A 51 11.19 1.37 -0.42
CA PHE A 51 10.86 0.99 -1.79
C PHE A 51 10.06 -0.31 -1.82
N GLY A 52 9.11 -0.39 -2.75
CA GLY A 52 8.53 -1.62 -3.24
C GLY A 52 9.13 -1.96 -4.60
N GLY A 53 9.19 -3.23 -4.94
CA GLY A 53 9.67 -3.69 -6.23
C GLY A 53 8.80 -4.79 -6.80
N ARG A 54 8.32 -4.65 -8.04
CA ARG A 54 7.59 -5.70 -8.75
C ARG A 54 8.47 -6.30 -9.83
N VAL A 55 8.63 -7.62 -9.82
CA VAL A 55 9.39 -8.30 -10.87
C VAL A 55 8.68 -8.20 -12.21
N MET A 56 9.45 -8.05 -13.28
CA MET A 56 8.99 -8.15 -14.65
C MET A 56 9.19 -9.59 -15.12
N GLY A 57 8.09 -10.36 -15.27
CA GLY A 57 8.12 -11.79 -15.60
C GLY A 57 7.78 -12.68 -14.41
N ASP A 58 8.22 -13.95 -14.45
CA ASP A 58 7.74 -15.03 -13.55
C ASP A 58 8.60 -15.26 -12.31
N ALA A 59 9.63 -14.43 -12.08
CA ALA A 59 10.49 -14.58 -10.90
C ALA A 59 9.71 -14.34 -9.59
N LYS A 60 10.10 -15.05 -8.54
CA LYS A 60 9.48 -14.93 -7.22
C LYS A 60 10.44 -14.25 -6.23
N PRO A 61 9.90 -13.53 -5.24
CA PRO A 61 8.51 -13.15 -5.05
C PRO A 61 8.06 -12.08 -6.08
N LYS A 62 6.79 -12.10 -6.50
CA LYS A 62 6.22 -11.12 -7.45
C LYS A 62 6.40 -9.69 -6.95
N TYR A 63 6.14 -9.45 -5.68
CA TYR A 63 6.36 -8.19 -4.99
C TYR A 63 7.38 -8.35 -3.87
N LEU A 64 8.23 -7.36 -3.72
CA LEU A 64 9.23 -7.28 -2.67
C LEU A 64 9.25 -5.86 -2.10
N ASN A 65 9.15 -5.73 -0.78
CA ASN A 65 9.25 -4.44 -0.11
C ASN A 65 10.54 -4.34 0.69
N SER A 66 11.00 -3.11 0.93
CA SER A 66 12.04 -2.84 1.90
C SER A 66 11.72 -3.53 3.23
N PRO A 67 12.72 -4.05 3.95
CA PRO A 67 12.54 -4.42 5.35
C PRO A 67 12.23 -3.18 6.19
N GLU A 68 11.84 -3.38 7.43
CA GLU A 68 11.77 -2.28 8.38
C GLU A 68 13.16 -1.68 8.63
N THR A 69 13.21 -0.35 8.76
CA THR A 69 14.43 0.41 8.99
C THR A 69 14.17 1.48 10.06
N LYS A 70 15.19 2.25 10.42
CA LYS A 70 15.03 3.39 11.35
C LYS A 70 14.01 4.44 10.89
N VAL A 71 13.77 4.53 9.58
CA VAL A 71 12.85 5.52 8.97
C VAL A 71 11.57 4.88 8.40
N PHE A 72 11.48 3.56 8.36
CA PHE A 72 10.35 2.85 7.78
C PHE A 72 9.81 1.76 8.71
N ASP A 73 8.60 1.97 9.21
CA ASP A 73 7.81 1.03 9.99
C ASP A 73 6.51 0.73 9.22
N LYS A 74 6.36 -0.49 8.73
CA LYS A 74 5.21 -0.92 7.91
C LYS A 74 3.88 -0.78 8.65
N SER A 75 3.88 -0.91 9.97
CA SER A 75 2.68 -0.80 10.79
C SER A 75 2.18 0.64 10.98
N ARG A 76 2.99 1.64 10.59
CA ARG A 76 2.71 3.07 10.77
C ARG A 76 2.63 3.85 9.45
N ASN A 77 2.85 3.18 8.34
CA ASN A 77 2.87 3.80 7.03
C ASN A 77 1.85 3.15 6.10
N LEU A 78 1.22 3.98 5.27
CA LEU A 78 0.29 3.54 4.24
C LEU A 78 0.77 4.08 2.89
N TYR A 79 0.80 3.22 1.89
CA TYR A 79 1.07 3.64 0.52
C TYR A 79 -0.01 4.60 0.04
N GLY A 80 0.38 5.68 -0.61
CA GLY A 80 -0.54 6.69 -1.13
C GLY A 80 -1.03 7.70 -0.12
N LEU A 81 -0.69 7.59 1.17
CA LEU A 81 -1.14 8.54 2.21
C LEU A 81 -0.66 9.97 1.95
N ASN A 82 0.54 10.14 1.41
CA ASN A 82 1.08 11.44 1.03
C ASN A 82 0.18 12.20 0.04
N VAL A 83 -0.53 11.48 -0.82
CA VAL A 83 -1.52 12.03 -1.76
C VAL A 83 -2.89 12.11 -1.10
N ALA A 84 -3.33 11.02 -0.48
CA ALA A 84 -4.67 10.89 0.09
C ALA A 84 -4.97 11.92 1.18
N ARG A 85 -3.99 12.30 1.98
CA ARG A 85 -4.15 13.33 3.04
C ARG A 85 -4.59 14.71 2.52
N SER A 86 -4.32 15.01 1.26
CA SER A 86 -4.71 16.26 0.59
C SER A 86 -6.00 16.12 -0.19
N SER A 87 -6.62 14.96 -0.20
CA SER A 87 -7.89 14.73 -0.88
C SER A 87 -9.00 15.57 -0.24
N ARG A 88 -9.93 16.03 -1.08
CA ARG A 88 -11.15 16.72 -0.62
C ARG A 88 -12.27 15.75 -0.23
N LYS A 89 -12.03 14.43 -0.36
CA LYS A 89 -12.99 13.41 0.07
C LYS A 89 -12.92 13.26 1.59
N ASP A 90 -14.04 13.02 2.21
CA ASP A 90 -14.18 12.80 3.66
C ASP A 90 -14.02 11.33 4.07
N TYR A 91 -13.69 10.48 3.11
CA TYR A 91 -13.40 9.04 3.30
C TYR A 91 -12.15 8.60 2.55
N PHE A 92 -11.53 7.52 3.01
CA PHE A 92 -10.46 6.84 2.28
C PHE A 92 -10.93 5.51 1.69
N LEU A 93 -10.39 5.17 0.51
CA LEU A 93 -10.47 3.85 -0.09
C LEU A 93 -9.30 3.02 0.43
N ILE A 94 -9.58 1.89 1.08
CA ILE A 94 -8.54 0.99 1.61
C ILE A 94 -8.37 -0.18 0.65
N CYS A 95 -7.22 -0.25 0.00
CA CYS A 95 -6.85 -1.31 -0.94
C CYS A 95 -5.90 -2.33 -0.29
N GLU A 96 -5.71 -3.49 -0.94
CA GLU A 96 -4.74 -4.48 -0.49
C GLU A 96 -3.31 -4.14 -0.87
N GLY A 97 -3.11 -3.64 -2.09
CA GLY A 97 -1.79 -3.39 -2.67
C GLY A 97 -1.61 -2.02 -3.29
N TYR A 98 -0.35 -1.64 -3.48
CA TYR A 98 -0.04 -0.34 -4.07
C TYR A 98 -0.35 -0.26 -5.58
N MET A 99 -0.49 -1.37 -6.29
CA MET A 99 -0.96 -1.33 -7.68
C MET A 99 -2.40 -0.85 -7.78
N ASP A 100 -3.27 -1.30 -6.86
CA ASP A 100 -4.66 -0.83 -6.80
C ASP A 100 -4.72 0.66 -6.47
N VAL A 101 -3.89 1.11 -5.52
CA VAL A 101 -3.78 2.54 -5.19
C VAL A 101 -3.34 3.35 -6.40
N ILE A 102 -2.33 2.89 -7.15
CA ILE A 102 -1.84 3.58 -8.36
C ILE A 102 -2.96 3.65 -9.41
N SER A 103 -3.64 2.55 -9.67
CA SER A 103 -4.75 2.48 -10.62
C SER A 103 -5.89 3.43 -10.24
N LEU A 104 -6.28 3.44 -8.98
CA LEU A 104 -7.29 4.35 -8.48
C LEU A 104 -6.85 5.82 -8.54
N HIS A 105 -5.62 6.14 -8.18
CA HIS A 105 -5.08 7.50 -8.31
C HIS A 105 -5.09 7.97 -9.78
N GLN A 106 -4.69 7.11 -10.72
CA GLN A 106 -4.75 7.39 -12.16
C GLN A 106 -6.18 7.64 -12.65
N ALA A 107 -7.15 6.93 -12.08
CA ALA A 107 -8.57 7.14 -12.36
C ALA A 107 -9.17 8.36 -11.63
N GLY A 108 -8.36 9.10 -10.83
CA GLY A 108 -8.78 10.31 -10.13
C GLY A 108 -9.32 10.09 -8.71
N PHE A 109 -9.19 8.88 -8.16
CA PHE A 109 -9.51 8.57 -6.74
C PHE A 109 -8.27 8.73 -5.87
N ASN A 110 -7.82 9.98 -5.70
CA ASN A 110 -6.61 10.33 -4.96
C ASN A 110 -6.70 10.11 -3.43
N ASN A 111 -7.82 9.58 -2.95
CA ASN A 111 -8.08 9.19 -1.57
C ASN A 111 -7.86 7.69 -1.30
N ALA A 112 -7.21 6.96 -2.21
CA ALA A 112 -6.88 5.55 -2.04
C ALA A 112 -5.56 5.37 -1.28
N VAL A 113 -5.53 4.38 -0.37
CA VAL A 113 -4.34 3.99 0.41
C VAL A 113 -4.28 2.47 0.58
N ALA A 114 -3.10 1.92 0.84
CA ALA A 114 -2.92 0.49 1.11
C ALA A 114 -1.86 0.24 2.19
N ALA A 115 -1.96 -0.89 2.87
CA ALA A 115 -0.89 -1.41 3.71
C ALA A 115 0.31 -1.88 2.84
N LEU A 116 1.47 -2.03 3.44
CA LEU A 116 2.75 -2.22 2.75
C LEU A 116 3.29 -3.65 2.91
N GLY A 117 2.56 -4.63 2.37
CA GLY A 117 2.96 -6.05 2.44
C GLY A 117 2.92 -6.61 3.86
N THR A 118 2.03 -6.08 4.68
CA THR A 118 1.70 -6.56 6.02
C THR A 118 0.18 -6.53 6.21
N ALA A 119 -0.32 -7.28 7.18
CA ALA A 119 -1.71 -7.18 7.57
C ALA A 119 -2.04 -5.76 8.08
N PHE A 120 -3.27 -5.34 7.88
CA PHE A 120 -3.78 -4.08 8.42
C PHE A 120 -3.73 -4.11 9.97
N THR A 121 -3.35 -3.00 10.60
CA THR A 121 -3.10 -2.91 12.04
C THR A 121 -3.94 -1.83 12.71
N GLN A 122 -4.04 -1.88 14.05
CA GLN A 122 -4.63 -0.80 14.85
C GLN A 122 -3.93 0.55 14.62
N ARG A 123 -2.61 0.54 14.38
CA ARG A 123 -1.84 1.78 14.10
C ARG A 123 -2.24 2.40 12.76
N HIS A 124 -2.52 1.57 11.74
CA HIS A 124 -3.06 2.05 10.46
C HIS A 124 -4.44 2.71 10.67
N ALA A 125 -5.34 2.08 11.42
CA ALA A 125 -6.65 2.65 11.72
C ALA A 125 -6.55 3.98 12.47
N THR A 126 -5.69 4.06 13.48
CA THR A 126 -5.41 5.29 14.23
C THR A 126 -4.82 6.39 13.33
N LEU A 127 -3.96 6.02 12.39
CA LEU A 127 -3.39 6.96 11.41
C LEU A 127 -4.47 7.52 10.48
N ILE A 128 -5.33 6.66 9.93
CA ILE A 128 -6.42 7.05 9.03
C ILE A 128 -7.41 7.99 9.72
N LYS A 129 -7.74 7.71 10.99
CA LYS A 129 -8.68 8.52 11.79
C LYS A 129 -8.28 9.98 11.92
N ARG A 130 -7.00 10.32 11.74
CA ARG A 130 -6.51 11.71 11.77
C ARG A 130 -6.97 12.52 10.55
N TYR A 131 -7.36 11.86 9.46
CA TYR A 131 -7.66 12.49 8.18
C TYR A 131 -9.13 12.40 7.78
N VAL A 132 -9.78 11.26 8.08
CA VAL A 132 -11.16 10.99 7.66
C VAL A 132 -11.98 10.34 8.77
N LYS A 133 -13.30 10.36 8.60
CA LYS A 133 -14.26 9.72 9.53
C LYS A 133 -14.83 8.42 8.99
N GLU A 134 -14.70 8.18 7.69
CA GLU A 134 -15.23 7.01 7.00
C GLU A 134 -14.15 6.35 6.15
N VAL A 135 -14.27 5.04 5.99
CA VAL A 135 -13.46 4.25 5.07
C VAL A 135 -14.34 3.35 4.21
N VAL A 136 -13.91 3.12 2.99
CA VAL A 136 -14.52 2.14 2.08
C VAL A 136 -13.48 1.06 1.82
N LEU A 137 -13.73 -0.17 2.28
CA LEU A 137 -12.87 -1.31 2.02
C LEU A 137 -13.09 -1.78 0.58
N THR A 138 -12.03 -1.76 -0.21
CA THR A 138 -12.02 -2.17 -1.61
C THR A 138 -10.94 -3.24 -1.81
N PHE A 139 -11.05 -4.31 -1.03
CA PHE A 139 -10.14 -5.45 -1.07
C PHE A 139 -10.54 -6.42 -2.18
N ASP A 140 -9.62 -7.30 -2.57
CA ASP A 140 -9.87 -8.31 -3.60
C ASP A 140 -11.16 -9.09 -3.31
N SER A 141 -11.88 -9.44 -4.37
CA SER A 141 -13.17 -10.16 -4.28
C SER A 141 -13.01 -11.66 -4.01
N ASP A 142 -11.78 -12.14 -3.85
CA ASP A 142 -11.45 -13.52 -3.54
C ASP A 142 -11.52 -13.81 -2.02
N GLU A 143 -11.36 -15.07 -1.65
CA GLU A 143 -11.43 -15.51 -0.25
C GLU A 143 -10.36 -14.85 0.63
N ALA A 144 -9.17 -14.59 0.08
CA ALA A 144 -8.07 -13.96 0.80
C ALA A 144 -8.39 -12.50 1.12
N GLY A 145 -8.94 -11.75 0.14
CA GLY A 145 -9.36 -10.36 0.31
C GLY A 145 -10.51 -10.22 1.29
N ILE A 146 -11.51 -11.13 1.23
CA ILE A 146 -12.61 -11.16 2.21
C ILE A 146 -12.05 -11.39 3.63
N LYS A 147 -11.14 -12.33 3.82
CA LYS A 147 -10.50 -12.57 5.12
C LYS A 147 -9.67 -11.37 5.59
N ALA A 148 -9.00 -10.67 4.67
CA ALA A 148 -8.24 -9.47 4.99
C ALA A 148 -9.18 -8.33 5.43
N ALA A 149 -10.31 -8.13 4.76
CA ALA A 149 -11.34 -7.16 5.14
C ALA A 149 -11.88 -7.47 6.55
N LEU A 150 -12.28 -8.71 6.80
CA LEU A 150 -12.81 -9.13 8.11
C LEU A 150 -11.80 -8.91 9.26
N ARG A 151 -10.50 -9.02 8.99
CA ARG A 151 -9.45 -8.72 9.99
C ARG A 151 -9.25 -7.21 10.21
N ALA A 152 -9.43 -6.39 9.18
CA ALA A 152 -9.26 -4.94 9.29
C ALA A 152 -10.42 -4.26 10.01
N ILE A 153 -11.65 -4.77 9.84
CA ILE A 153 -12.88 -4.18 10.38
C ILE A 153 -12.83 -3.92 11.89
N PRO A 154 -12.41 -4.86 12.78
CA PRO A 154 -12.32 -4.58 14.20
C PRO A 154 -11.42 -3.39 14.53
N TYR A 155 -10.25 -3.28 13.90
CA TYR A 155 -9.32 -2.17 14.12
C TYR A 155 -9.89 -0.82 13.70
N LEU A 156 -10.60 -0.80 12.56
CA LEU A 156 -11.23 0.42 12.03
C LEU A 156 -12.39 0.86 12.93
N ARG A 157 -13.23 -0.08 13.37
CA ARG A 157 -14.31 0.17 14.31
C ARG A 157 -13.80 0.70 15.64
N ASP A 158 -12.79 0.05 16.23
CA ASP A 158 -12.21 0.44 17.51
C ASP A 158 -11.53 1.81 17.47
N ALA A 159 -11.11 2.25 16.27
CA ALA A 159 -10.66 3.60 16.01
C ALA A 159 -11.84 4.60 15.83
N GLY A 160 -13.09 4.15 15.82
CA GLY A 160 -14.28 4.98 15.65
C GLY A 160 -14.46 5.48 14.21
N LEU A 161 -14.09 4.67 13.21
CA LEU A 161 -14.32 4.94 11.79
C LEU A 161 -15.63 4.30 11.33
N ALA A 162 -16.41 5.02 10.54
CA ALA A 162 -17.51 4.43 9.77
C ALA A 162 -16.93 3.54 8.66
N ILE A 163 -17.52 2.37 8.45
CA ILE A 163 -16.97 1.37 7.54
C ILE A 163 -18.00 1.01 6.48
N LYS A 164 -17.61 1.12 5.23
CA LYS A 164 -18.34 0.57 4.09
C LYS A 164 -17.51 -0.51 3.42
N VAL A 165 -18.18 -1.47 2.81
CA VAL A 165 -17.53 -2.54 2.02
C VAL A 165 -18.04 -2.46 0.60
N LEU A 166 -17.10 -2.38 -0.34
CA LEU A 166 -17.37 -2.29 -1.76
C LEU A 166 -17.34 -3.68 -2.38
N ASN A 167 -18.42 -4.05 -3.07
CA ASN A 167 -18.47 -5.29 -3.84
C ASN A 167 -18.07 -5.01 -5.29
N MET A 168 -16.97 -5.59 -5.73
CA MET A 168 -16.46 -5.41 -7.09
C MET A 168 -16.82 -6.55 -8.05
N LYS A 169 -17.49 -7.59 -7.56
CA LYS A 169 -17.84 -8.72 -8.45
C LYS A 169 -18.55 -8.26 -9.73
N PRO A 170 -18.24 -8.87 -10.86
CA PRO A 170 -17.42 -10.08 -11.08
C PRO A 170 -15.90 -9.82 -11.14
N TYR A 171 -15.43 -8.59 -11.01
CA TYR A 171 -14.02 -8.22 -11.08
C TYR A 171 -13.28 -8.58 -9.79
N LYS A 172 -12.00 -8.91 -9.94
CA LYS A 172 -11.19 -9.37 -8.83
C LYS A 172 -10.80 -8.22 -7.89
N ASP A 173 -10.26 -7.15 -8.46
CA ASP A 173 -9.63 -6.06 -7.75
C ASP A 173 -9.97 -4.69 -8.38
N PRO A 174 -9.61 -3.57 -7.73
CA PRO A 174 -9.88 -2.23 -8.26
C PRO A 174 -9.23 -1.96 -9.63
N ASP A 175 -8.03 -2.48 -9.87
CA ASP A 175 -7.33 -2.30 -11.13
C ASP A 175 -8.08 -2.93 -12.30
N GLU A 176 -8.54 -4.18 -12.14
CA GLU A 176 -9.34 -4.88 -13.13
C GLU A 176 -10.69 -4.18 -13.37
N PHE A 177 -11.36 -3.77 -12.29
CA PHE A 177 -12.65 -3.07 -12.39
C PHE A 177 -12.52 -1.76 -13.17
N ILE A 178 -11.55 -0.92 -12.82
CA ILE A 178 -11.35 0.38 -13.48
C ILE A 178 -11.00 0.20 -14.96
N LYS A 179 -10.17 -0.78 -15.30
CA LYS A 179 -9.82 -1.09 -16.70
C LYS A 179 -11.02 -1.54 -17.52
N ALA A 180 -11.94 -2.28 -16.91
CA ALA A 180 -13.10 -2.83 -17.60
C ALA A 180 -14.24 -1.82 -17.73
N LEU A 181 -14.58 -1.07 -16.70
CA LEU A 181 -15.79 -0.26 -16.62
C LEU A 181 -15.54 1.25 -16.46
N GLY A 182 -14.30 1.64 -16.13
CA GLY A 182 -13.93 3.04 -15.99
C GLY A 182 -14.29 3.66 -14.63
N ARG A 183 -14.01 4.95 -14.53
CA ARG A 183 -14.12 5.76 -13.33
C ARG A 183 -15.57 5.91 -12.85
N GLU A 184 -16.48 6.25 -13.75
CA GLU A 184 -17.87 6.56 -13.43
C GLU A 184 -18.58 5.35 -12.80
N ALA A 185 -18.35 4.17 -13.34
CA ALA A 185 -18.89 2.92 -12.82
C ALA A 185 -18.34 2.61 -11.42
N TYR A 186 -17.06 2.90 -11.18
CA TYR A 186 -16.47 2.71 -9.86
C TYR A 186 -17.00 3.72 -8.83
N GLU A 187 -17.21 4.97 -9.24
CA GLU A 187 -17.82 5.99 -8.37
C GLU A 187 -19.26 5.61 -7.98
N GLU A 188 -20.02 5.03 -8.91
CA GLU A 188 -21.35 4.52 -8.62
C GLU A 188 -21.33 3.33 -7.65
N ARG A 189 -20.34 2.44 -7.79
CA ARG A 189 -20.13 1.34 -6.83
C ARG A 189 -19.81 1.87 -5.42
N ILE A 190 -19.00 2.92 -5.30
CA ILE A 190 -18.70 3.53 -4.00
C ILE A 190 -19.99 4.09 -3.36
N LYS A 191 -20.86 4.76 -4.11
CA LYS A 191 -22.14 5.28 -3.60
C LYS A 191 -23.04 4.17 -3.06
N ASN A 192 -23.01 3.01 -3.71
CA ASN A 192 -23.81 1.83 -3.37
C ASN A 192 -23.07 0.85 -2.43
N ALA A 193 -21.93 1.24 -1.88
CA ALA A 193 -21.18 0.39 -0.95
C ALA A 193 -22.00 0.12 0.32
N THR A 194 -21.97 -1.12 0.77
CA THR A 194 -22.76 -1.58 1.91
C THR A 194 -22.15 -1.08 3.22
N ASN A 195 -22.96 -0.44 4.05
CA ASN A 195 -22.58 -0.10 5.40
C ASN A 195 -22.32 -1.37 6.21
N PHE A 196 -21.20 -1.43 6.89
CA PHE A 196 -20.91 -2.52 7.80
C PHE A 196 -21.35 -2.12 9.22
N PHE A 197 -22.57 -2.53 9.56
CA PHE A 197 -23.11 -2.40 10.92
C PHE A 197 -22.85 -3.72 11.68
N ILE A 198 -22.33 -3.62 12.87
CA ILE A 198 -22.28 -4.70 13.85
C ILE A 198 -23.22 -4.35 14.99
#